data_28db510b1c6ee8035e15c65bfe56a3d7
#
_entry.id   28db510b1c6ee8035e15c65bfe56a3d7
#
_cell.length_a   1.000
_cell.length_b   1.000
_cell.length_c   1.000
_cell.angle_alpha   90.00
_cell.angle_beta   90.00
_cell.angle_gamma   90.00
#
_symmetry.space_group_name_H-M   'P 1'
#
loop_
_entity.id
_entity.type
_entity.pdbx_description
1 polymer ?
#
loop_
_entity_poly.entity_id
_entity_poly.type
_entity_poly.pdbx_seq_one_letter_code
_entity_poly.pdbx_strand_id
1 'polypeptide(L)'
;MVVFASISGELPLDETQKAALLSFIEAGGGFIGIHSATDTFYSWPEYGELTGAYFREHPWTQEVRVTVEDATHPTTQMLPSTLTLTDEIYVFRSDVRARPNTQVLLALDASSVGAAGDFPLAWFTTYGAGRVLYNALGHFDALWREPFFRAHLLAAIRWTAGR
;
A
#
# COMPACT_ATOMS: atom_id res chain seq x y z
N MET A 1 -6.84 -12.56 7.98
CA MET A 1 -6.18 -11.56 7.11
C MET A 1 -6.72 -11.70 5.70
N VAL A 2 -6.95 -10.58 5.02
CA VAL A 2 -7.37 -10.47 3.61
C VAL A 2 -6.27 -9.76 2.83
N VAL A 3 -6.01 -10.20 1.60
CA VAL A 3 -5.04 -9.57 0.70
C VAL A 3 -5.74 -9.25 -0.62
N PHE A 4 -5.70 -8.00 -1.03
CA PHE A 4 -6.11 -7.57 -2.36
C PHE A 4 -4.85 -7.21 -3.15
N ALA A 5 -4.52 -8.02 -4.14
CA ALA A 5 -3.31 -7.85 -4.94
C ALA A 5 -3.68 -7.62 -6.40
N SER A 6 -3.26 -6.47 -6.93
CA SER A 6 -3.44 -6.09 -8.34
C SER A 6 -4.88 -6.22 -8.84
N ILE A 7 -5.84 -5.83 -7.99
CA ILE A 7 -7.25 -5.74 -8.36
C ILE A 7 -7.56 -4.34 -8.90
N SER A 8 -8.37 -4.23 -9.93
CA SER A 8 -8.85 -2.96 -10.48
C SER A 8 -10.32 -3.04 -10.90
N GLY A 9 -10.96 -1.89 -11.02
CA GLY A 9 -12.39 -1.79 -11.32
C GLY A 9 -13.28 -2.21 -10.15
N GLU A 10 -14.58 -2.36 -10.38
CA GLU A 10 -15.54 -2.73 -9.33
C GLU A 10 -15.65 -4.25 -9.22
N LEU A 11 -15.21 -4.83 -8.12
CA LEU A 11 -15.47 -6.24 -7.83
C LEU A 11 -16.96 -6.45 -7.49
N PRO A 12 -17.56 -7.59 -7.86
CA PRO A 12 -18.98 -7.85 -7.64
C PRO A 12 -19.28 -8.25 -6.18
N LEU A 13 -18.90 -7.40 -5.23
CA LEU A 13 -19.27 -7.56 -3.82
C LEU A 13 -20.62 -6.89 -3.58
N ASP A 14 -21.55 -7.63 -3.00
CA ASP A 14 -22.79 -7.07 -2.48
C ASP A 14 -22.56 -6.32 -1.15
N GLU A 15 -23.56 -5.58 -0.69
CA GLU A 15 -23.46 -4.76 0.52
C GLU A 15 -23.20 -5.62 1.78
N THR A 16 -23.70 -6.85 1.82
CA THR A 16 -23.46 -7.78 2.93
C THR A 16 -21.99 -8.21 2.97
N GLN A 17 -21.41 -8.50 1.81
CA GLN A 17 -20.00 -8.87 1.67
C GLN A 17 -19.06 -7.70 1.99
N LYS A 18 -19.40 -6.49 1.54
CA LYS A 18 -18.68 -5.27 1.89
C LYS A 18 -18.69 -5.04 3.40
N ALA A 19 -19.87 -5.10 4.03
CA ALA A 19 -20.00 -4.95 5.47
C ALA A 19 -19.24 -6.04 6.24
N ALA A 20 -19.27 -7.28 5.77
CA ALA A 20 -18.53 -8.39 6.39
C ALA A 20 -17.01 -8.19 6.32
N LEU A 21 -16.48 -7.67 5.20
CA LEU A 21 -15.06 -7.34 5.06
C LEU A 21 -14.64 -6.27 6.08
N LEU A 22 -15.37 -5.17 6.15
CA LEU A 22 -15.05 -4.08 7.09
C LEU A 22 -15.15 -4.55 8.54
N SER A 23 -16.24 -5.26 8.90
CA SER A 23 -16.42 -5.79 10.25
C SER A 23 -15.33 -6.77 10.67
N PHE A 24 -14.86 -7.63 9.73
CA PHE A 24 -13.74 -8.53 9.99
C PHE A 24 -12.46 -7.75 10.34
N ILE A 25 -12.17 -6.68 9.61
CA ILE A 25 -10.96 -5.89 9.83
C ILE A 25 -11.12 -5.05 11.10
N GLU A 26 -12.26 -4.40 11.29
CA GLU A 26 -12.56 -3.61 12.48
C GLU A 26 -12.45 -4.41 13.78
N ALA A 27 -12.81 -5.70 13.73
CA ALA A 27 -12.66 -6.63 14.85
C ALA A 27 -11.22 -7.14 15.08
N GLY A 28 -10.22 -6.62 14.37
CA GLY A 28 -8.81 -6.99 14.52
C GLY A 28 -8.25 -7.85 13.40
N GLY A 29 -9.01 -8.11 12.35
CA GLY A 29 -8.51 -8.77 11.14
C GLY A 29 -7.48 -7.91 10.40
N GLY A 30 -6.49 -8.55 9.76
CA GLY A 30 -5.50 -7.84 8.96
C GLY A 30 -5.96 -7.63 7.51
N PHE A 31 -5.52 -6.52 6.91
CA PHE A 31 -5.73 -6.23 5.50
C PHE A 31 -4.42 -5.79 4.82
N ILE A 32 -4.17 -6.30 3.62
CA ILE A 32 -3.07 -5.83 2.77
C ILE A 32 -3.63 -5.48 1.40
N GLY A 33 -3.39 -4.25 0.96
CA GLY A 33 -3.60 -3.81 -0.42
C GLY A 33 -2.27 -3.73 -1.16
N ILE A 34 -2.20 -4.28 -2.37
CA ILE A 34 -1.01 -4.26 -3.20
C ILE A 34 -1.35 -3.68 -4.57
N HIS A 35 -0.54 -2.72 -5.00
CA HIS A 35 -0.60 -2.06 -6.30
C HIS A 35 -2.00 -1.50 -6.59
N SER A 36 -2.70 -2.00 -7.60
CA SER A 36 -4.01 -1.50 -8.01
C SER A 36 -5.15 -1.76 -7.01
N ALA A 37 -4.85 -2.25 -5.81
CA ALA A 37 -5.84 -2.34 -4.74
C ALA A 37 -6.42 -0.98 -4.30
N THR A 38 -5.89 0.15 -4.75
CA THR A 38 -6.46 1.49 -4.59
C THR A 38 -7.15 2.02 -5.86
N ASP A 39 -7.07 1.27 -6.97
CA ASP A 39 -7.71 1.56 -8.26
C ASP A 39 -9.03 0.77 -8.44
N THR A 40 -9.78 0.66 -7.36
CA THR A 40 -11.01 -0.10 -7.28
C THR A 40 -11.98 0.53 -6.29
N PHE A 41 -13.25 0.15 -6.33
CA PHE A 41 -14.27 0.55 -5.37
C PHE A 41 -14.39 2.05 -5.15
N TYR A 42 -14.25 2.84 -6.18
CA TYR A 42 -14.34 4.31 -6.09
C TYR A 42 -15.68 4.83 -5.57
N SER A 43 -16.73 4.04 -5.68
CA SER A 43 -18.07 4.32 -5.17
C SER A 43 -18.29 3.88 -3.71
N TRP A 44 -17.25 3.31 -3.06
CA TRP A 44 -17.33 2.80 -1.70
C TRP A 44 -16.39 3.58 -0.75
N PRO A 45 -16.87 4.69 -0.14
CA PRO A 45 -16.03 5.58 0.68
C PRO A 45 -15.29 4.87 1.82
N GLU A 46 -15.94 3.89 2.48
CA GLU A 46 -15.35 3.15 3.59
C GLU A 46 -14.15 2.31 3.15
N TYR A 47 -14.11 1.87 1.88
CA TYR A 47 -12.94 1.22 1.33
C TYR A 47 -11.76 2.20 1.17
N GLY A 48 -12.04 3.44 0.76
CA GLY A 48 -11.04 4.51 0.75
C GLY A 48 -10.51 4.83 2.14
N GLU A 49 -11.38 4.79 3.16
CA GLU A 49 -10.97 4.91 4.55
C GLU A 49 -10.09 3.72 4.99
N LEU A 50 -10.43 2.51 4.60
CA LEU A 50 -9.65 1.30 4.88
C LEU A 50 -8.26 1.36 4.27
N THR A 51 -8.16 1.65 2.97
CA THR A 51 -6.87 1.62 2.24
C THR A 51 -6.00 2.86 2.47
N GLY A 52 -6.62 3.96 2.89
CA GLY A 52 -5.96 5.24 3.15
C GLY A 52 -5.98 6.22 1.98
N ALA A 53 -6.20 5.76 0.76
CA ALA A 53 -6.29 6.60 -0.43
C ALA A 53 -6.92 5.86 -1.60
N TYR A 54 -7.33 6.63 -2.62
CA TYR A 54 -7.64 6.11 -3.95
C TYR A 54 -6.58 6.53 -4.95
N PHE A 55 -6.32 5.67 -5.90
CA PHE A 55 -5.45 5.94 -7.05
C PHE A 55 -5.96 7.16 -7.84
N ARG A 56 -5.03 7.98 -8.31
CA ARG A 56 -5.29 9.10 -9.22
C ARG A 56 -4.67 8.87 -10.59
N GLU A 57 -3.37 8.62 -10.64
CA GLU A 57 -2.59 8.47 -11.86
C GLU A 57 -1.24 7.80 -11.57
N HIS A 58 -0.53 7.39 -12.61
CA HIS A 58 0.85 6.87 -12.55
C HIS A 58 1.73 7.61 -13.57
N PRO A 59 2.24 8.80 -13.25
CA PRO A 59 2.97 9.62 -14.20
C PRO A 59 4.33 9.03 -14.61
N TRP A 60 4.85 8.07 -13.85
CA TRP A 60 6.15 7.45 -14.10
C TRP A 60 6.04 5.93 -14.15
N THR A 61 6.58 5.34 -15.23
CA THR A 61 6.75 3.89 -15.40
C THR A 61 8.19 3.69 -15.86
N GLN A 62 9.12 3.63 -14.91
CA GLN A 62 10.57 3.65 -15.18
C GLN A 62 11.37 3.18 -13.96
N GLU A 63 12.69 3.15 -14.09
CA GLU A 63 13.58 2.99 -12.94
C GLU A 63 13.52 4.24 -12.06
N VAL A 64 13.34 4.01 -10.75
CA VAL A 64 13.23 5.05 -9.72
C VAL A 64 14.03 4.68 -8.48
N ARG A 65 14.30 5.68 -7.64
CA ARG A 65 14.77 5.46 -6.27
C ARG A 65 13.60 5.59 -5.30
N VAL A 66 13.55 4.67 -4.35
CA VAL A 66 12.56 4.64 -3.27
C VAL A 66 13.31 4.74 -1.94
N THR A 67 12.90 5.67 -1.10
CA THR A 67 13.45 5.87 0.24
C THR A 67 12.65 5.06 1.25
N VAL A 68 13.34 4.38 2.16
CA VAL A 68 12.75 3.76 3.35
C VAL A 68 12.67 4.82 4.45
N GLU A 69 11.45 5.26 4.79
CA GLU A 69 11.24 6.33 5.76
C GLU A 69 11.20 5.82 7.19
N ASP A 70 10.62 4.64 7.43
CA ASP A 70 10.68 3.99 8.73
C ASP A 70 11.49 2.69 8.64
N ALA A 71 12.77 2.77 9.01
CA ALA A 71 13.66 1.62 9.06
C ALA A 71 13.48 0.77 10.33
N THR A 72 12.57 1.15 11.23
CA THR A 72 12.33 0.42 12.50
C THR A 72 11.10 -0.47 12.43
N HIS A 73 10.20 -0.19 11.47
CA HIS A 73 8.99 -0.99 11.33
C HIS A 73 9.32 -2.43 10.87
N PRO A 74 8.64 -3.46 11.39
CA PRO A 74 8.92 -4.87 11.06
C PRO A 74 8.92 -5.19 9.57
N THR A 75 8.18 -4.44 8.76
CA THR A 75 8.07 -4.69 7.31
C THR A 75 9.19 -4.07 6.49
N THR A 76 9.96 -3.16 7.07
CA THR A 76 11.02 -2.38 6.38
C THR A 76 12.38 -2.48 7.03
N GLN A 77 12.49 -2.95 8.27
CA GLN A 77 13.76 -3.02 9.02
C GLN A 77 14.85 -3.86 8.33
N MET A 78 14.47 -4.77 7.42
CA MET A 78 15.43 -5.58 6.66
C MET A 78 15.84 -4.92 5.33
N LEU A 79 15.24 -3.79 4.98
CA LEU A 79 15.51 -3.09 3.72
C LEU A 79 16.69 -2.12 3.87
N PRO A 80 17.48 -1.89 2.83
CA PRO A 80 18.42 -0.78 2.81
C PRO A 80 17.66 0.56 2.83
N SER A 81 18.31 1.63 3.25
CA SER A 81 17.70 2.96 3.34
C SER A 81 17.16 3.50 2.01
N THR A 82 17.67 2.98 0.90
CA THR A 82 17.24 3.34 -0.46
C THR A 82 17.22 2.10 -1.33
N LEU A 83 16.19 1.98 -2.14
CA LEU A 83 16.00 0.93 -3.14
C LEU A 83 16.01 1.55 -4.53
N THR A 84 16.63 0.88 -5.50
CA THR A 84 16.47 1.19 -6.93
C THR A 84 15.64 0.09 -7.56
N LEU A 85 14.57 0.45 -8.24
CA LEU A 85 13.65 -0.51 -8.85
C LEU A 85 12.95 0.10 -10.06
N THR A 86 12.44 -0.74 -10.95
CA THR A 86 11.57 -0.33 -12.06
C THR A 86 10.15 -0.75 -11.74
N ASP A 87 9.25 0.22 -11.67
CA ASP A 87 7.82 -0.05 -11.47
C ASP A 87 6.96 1.09 -12.02
N GLU A 88 5.66 0.91 -11.93
CA GLU A 88 4.64 1.93 -12.18
C GLU A 88 4.39 2.69 -10.88
N ILE A 89 4.60 3.99 -10.89
CA ILE A 89 4.60 4.80 -9.67
C ILE A 89 3.26 5.53 -9.52
N TYR A 90 2.51 5.14 -8.51
CA TYR A 90 1.19 5.68 -8.21
C TYR A 90 1.24 7.02 -7.49
N VAL A 91 0.30 7.89 -7.87
CA VAL A 91 -0.04 9.12 -7.15
C VAL A 91 -1.52 9.04 -6.75
N PHE A 92 -1.85 9.57 -5.59
CA PHE A 92 -3.16 9.38 -4.96
C PHE A 92 -4.02 10.63 -4.99
N ARG A 93 -5.34 10.45 -4.81
CA ARG A 93 -6.33 11.56 -4.81
C ARG A 93 -6.29 12.36 -3.52
N SER A 94 -5.79 11.80 -2.43
CA SER A 94 -5.73 12.43 -1.11
C SER A 94 -4.32 12.39 -0.55
N ASP A 95 -4.02 13.32 0.35
CA ASP A 95 -2.78 13.31 1.12
C ASP A 95 -2.81 12.19 2.15
N VAL A 96 -2.00 11.16 1.93
CA VAL A 96 -1.87 10.01 2.82
C VAL A 96 -1.32 10.42 4.19
N ARG A 97 -0.41 11.42 4.22
CA ARG A 97 0.23 11.85 5.48
C ARG A 97 -0.70 12.65 6.38
N ALA A 98 -1.70 13.31 5.80
CA ALA A 98 -2.69 14.06 6.58
C ALA A 98 -3.67 13.15 7.33
N ARG A 99 -3.66 11.83 7.07
CA ARG A 99 -4.58 10.89 7.70
C ARG A 99 -4.12 10.51 9.10
N PRO A 100 -5.03 10.51 10.09
CA PRO A 100 -4.70 10.04 11.43
C PRO A 100 -4.30 8.56 11.43
N ASN A 101 -3.40 8.19 12.33
CA ASN A 101 -2.92 6.81 12.52
C ASN A 101 -2.26 6.18 11.28
N THR A 102 -1.87 6.99 10.30
CA THR A 102 -1.17 6.53 9.09
C THR A 102 0.30 6.89 9.18
N GLN A 103 1.16 5.93 8.90
CA GLN A 103 2.61 6.13 8.84
C GLN A 103 3.14 5.61 7.52
N VAL A 104 3.86 6.48 6.81
CA VAL A 104 4.52 6.13 5.56
C VAL A 104 5.78 5.32 5.86
N LEU A 105 5.94 4.24 5.09
CA LEU A 105 7.04 3.29 5.19
C LEU A 105 8.05 3.48 4.05
N LEU A 106 7.52 3.70 2.84
CA LEU A 106 8.29 3.88 1.61
C LEU A 106 7.76 5.11 0.87
N ALA A 107 8.66 5.90 0.33
CA ALA A 107 8.31 7.04 -0.54
C ALA A 107 9.24 7.12 -1.75
N LEU A 108 8.75 7.67 -2.86
CA LEU A 108 9.57 7.97 -4.03
C LEU A 108 10.60 9.07 -3.68
N ASP A 109 11.86 8.85 -4.02
CA ASP A 109 12.79 9.96 -4.15
C ASP A 109 12.43 10.75 -5.42
N ALA A 110 11.70 11.85 -5.24
CA ALA A 110 11.17 12.66 -6.34
C ALA A 110 12.25 13.16 -7.29
N SER A 111 13.49 13.34 -6.80
CA SER A 111 14.62 13.74 -7.64
C SER A 111 14.97 12.70 -8.70
N SER A 112 14.69 11.43 -8.45
CA SER A 112 14.96 10.32 -9.39
C SER A 112 14.08 10.37 -10.65
N VAL A 113 12.99 11.10 -10.60
CA VAL A 113 12.05 11.33 -11.73
C VAL A 113 12.02 12.79 -12.18
N GLY A 114 12.92 13.63 -11.65
CA GLY A 114 12.98 15.05 -11.98
C GLY A 114 11.76 15.86 -11.47
N ALA A 115 11.07 15.35 -10.47
CA ALA A 115 9.90 15.99 -9.87
C ALA A 115 10.25 16.66 -8.53
N ALA A 116 9.34 17.53 -8.08
CA ALA A 116 9.29 18.05 -6.73
C ALA A 116 7.95 17.64 -6.11
N GLY A 117 7.96 17.23 -4.86
CA GLY A 117 6.75 16.82 -4.14
C GLY A 117 7.00 15.64 -3.22
N ASP A 118 5.92 15.19 -2.61
CA ASP A 118 5.89 14.05 -1.69
C ASP A 118 5.01 12.96 -2.30
N PHE A 119 5.57 11.76 -2.42
CA PHE A 119 4.94 10.63 -3.10
C PHE A 119 5.07 9.35 -2.26
N PRO A 120 4.21 9.16 -1.26
CA PRO A 120 4.15 7.92 -0.49
C PRO A 120 3.88 6.72 -1.39
N LEU A 121 4.59 5.62 -1.19
CA LEU A 121 4.43 4.38 -1.96
C LEU A 121 3.99 3.19 -1.11
N ALA A 122 4.31 3.18 0.19
CA ALA A 122 3.78 2.20 1.11
C ALA A 122 3.53 2.84 2.47
N TRP A 123 2.46 2.42 3.13
CA TRP A 123 2.11 2.89 4.47
C TRP A 123 1.35 1.82 5.24
N PHE A 124 1.29 2.01 6.55
CA PHE A 124 0.35 1.29 7.38
C PHE A 124 -0.60 2.26 8.09
N THR A 125 -1.74 1.73 8.45
CA THR A 125 -2.75 2.41 9.25
C THR A 125 -3.52 1.40 10.09
N THR A 126 -4.46 1.86 10.90
CA THR A 126 -5.40 1.01 11.62
C THR A 126 -6.83 1.29 11.14
N TYR A 127 -7.65 0.24 11.13
CA TYR A 127 -9.09 0.34 10.92
C TYR A 127 -9.80 -0.41 12.04
N GLY A 128 -10.40 0.32 12.97
CA GLY A 128 -10.80 -0.26 14.25
C GLY A 128 -9.61 -0.88 14.99
N ALA A 129 -9.70 -2.14 15.36
CA ALA A 129 -8.62 -2.91 15.95
C ALA A 129 -7.71 -3.60 14.91
N GLY A 130 -8.05 -3.51 13.62
CA GLY A 130 -7.34 -4.17 12.53
C GLY A 130 -6.09 -3.43 12.08
N ARG A 131 -5.12 -4.20 11.59
CA ARG A 131 -3.89 -3.67 10.98
C ARG A 131 -4.02 -3.68 9.48
N VAL A 132 -3.75 -2.53 8.86
CA VAL A 132 -3.85 -2.33 7.43
C VAL A 132 -2.49 -1.91 6.89
N LEU A 133 -2.03 -2.56 5.83
CA LEU A 133 -0.85 -2.15 5.08
C LEU A 133 -1.22 -2.00 3.60
N TYR A 134 -0.81 -0.91 3.01
CA TYR A 134 -0.87 -0.71 1.58
C TYR A 134 0.54 -0.55 1.00
N ASN A 135 0.76 -1.15 -0.18
CA ASN A 135 1.98 -1.00 -0.96
C ASN A 135 1.63 -0.78 -2.43
N ALA A 136 1.96 0.40 -2.96
CA ALA A 136 1.69 0.79 -4.35
C ALA A 136 2.54 0.04 -5.38
N LEU A 137 3.67 -0.53 -4.97
CA LEU A 137 4.57 -1.26 -5.85
C LEU A 137 4.01 -2.64 -6.20
N GLY A 138 4.43 -3.19 -7.34
CA GLY A 138 4.06 -4.55 -7.73
C GLY A 138 3.38 -4.67 -9.10
N HIS A 139 3.56 -3.68 -9.99
CA HIS A 139 3.04 -3.72 -11.35
C HIS A 139 3.73 -4.83 -12.18
N PHE A 140 5.05 -4.84 -12.19
CA PHE A 140 5.81 -5.77 -13.01
C PHE A 140 6.14 -7.07 -12.31
N ASP A 141 5.99 -8.20 -13.00
CA ASP A 141 6.37 -9.54 -12.52
C ASP A 141 7.82 -9.62 -12.05
N ALA A 142 8.71 -8.83 -12.65
CA ALA A 142 10.11 -8.79 -12.26
C ALA A 142 10.29 -8.39 -10.79
N LEU A 143 9.51 -7.41 -10.31
CA LEU A 143 9.60 -6.94 -8.93
C LEU A 143 9.19 -8.03 -7.92
N TRP A 144 8.20 -8.87 -8.26
CA TRP A 144 7.78 -9.99 -7.41
C TRP A 144 8.86 -11.07 -7.22
N ARG A 145 9.91 -11.06 -8.05
CA ARG A 145 11.06 -11.96 -7.95
C ARG A 145 12.19 -11.37 -7.12
N GLU A 146 12.17 -10.06 -6.87
CA GLU A 146 13.21 -9.38 -6.10
C GLU A 146 13.19 -9.82 -4.62
N PRO A 147 14.35 -10.21 -4.07
CA PRO A 147 14.42 -10.68 -2.69
C PRO A 147 13.90 -9.67 -1.66
N PHE A 148 14.19 -8.39 -1.84
CA PHE A 148 13.75 -7.34 -0.93
C PHE A 148 12.23 -7.19 -0.94
N PHE A 149 11.59 -7.24 -2.12
CA PHE A 149 10.15 -7.10 -2.24
C PHE A 149 9.41 -8.27 -1.60
N ARG A 150 9.90 -9.49 -1.83
CA ARG A 150 9.37 -10.70 -1.20
C ARG A 150 9.54 -10.68 0.32
N ALA A 151 10.69 -10.22 0.82
CA ALA A 151 10.94 -10.09 2.25
C ALA A 151 9.98 -9.07 2.89
N HIS A 152 9.80 -7.90 2.23
CA HIS A 152 8.85 -6.89 2.66
C HIS A 152 7.41 -7.43 2.71
N LEU A 153 6.94 -8.08 1.65
CA LEU A 153 5.58 -8.66 1.62
C LEU A 153 5.38 -9.76 2.67
N LEU A 154 6.39 -10.63 2.86
CA LEU A 154 6.30 -11.66 3.90
C LEU A 154 6.22 -11.05 5.31
N ALA A 155 6.99 -10.01 5.56
CA ALA A 155 6.93 -9.27 6.82
C ALA A 155 5.60 -8.53 6.98
N ALA A 156 5.04 -7.96 5.89
CA ALA A 156 3.71 -7.36 5.87
C ALA A 156 2.62 -8.37 6.25
N ILE A 157 2.68 -9.59 5.68
CA ILE A 157 1.76 -10.69 6.01
C ILE A 157 1.83 -11.05 7.50
N ARG A 158 3.03 -11.19 8.04
CA ARG A 158 3.23 -11.52 9.47
C ARG A 158 2.71 -10.40 10.37
N TRP A 159 3.09 -9.17 10.07
CA TRP A 159 2.71 -8.01 10.87
C TRP A 159 1.19 -7.79 10.89
N THR A 160 0.53 -7.83 9.72
CA THR A 160 -0.93 -7.66 9.63
C THR A 160 -1.69 -8.83 10.26
N ALA A 161 -1.11 -10.03 10.25
CA ALA A 161 -1.66 -11.20 10.94
C ALA A 161 -1.41 -11.21 12.46
N GLY A 162 -0.72 -10.21 13.01
CA GLY A 162 -0.42 -10.13 14.44
C GLY A 162 0.66 -11.11 14.93
N ARG A 163 1.59 -11.49 14.05
CA ARG A 163 2.65 -12.47 14.32
C ARG A 163 4.04 -11.87 14.20
#